data_1881cf1c764e76ef2c67aa96510435a5
#
_entry.id   1881cf1c764e76ef2c67aa96510435a5
#
_cell.length_a   1.000
_cell.length_b   1.000
_cell.length_c   1.000
_cell.angle_alpha   90.00
_cell.angle_beta   90.00
_cell.angle_gamma   90.00
#
_symmetry.space_group_name_H-M   'P 1'
#
loop_
_entity.id
_entity.type
_entity.pdbx_description
1 polymer ?
#
loop_
_entity_poly.entity_id
_entity_poly.type
_entity_poly.pdbx_seq_one_letter_code
_entity_poly.pdbx_strand_id
1 'polypeptide(L)'
;MKSDHKEFKLKDSVERIDQIISSRDDCFAELDGIPSRNSLTFTNGFYVKCSVLFVNIHEPAGLNDSNPQTENLKLYRACVSEAIAVMNSNEKCLEINVVENVVSGVFNTPWRENVDDVFTTAAKISSIVEIINCKFKKNCSKKATLGMGLSYGKALMVRAGYRGSSVTDVIWMGDVIKEAATLATYGNKEPTDRETMVSELFYYNLSEQNKKLLTLNSFRNCYNGDVLNSYFNNWQKLNCP
;
A
#
# COMPACT_ATOMS: atom_id res chain seq x y z
N MET A 1 -15.02 2.55 5.62
CA MET A 1 -16.37 2.23 6.20
C MET A 1 -17.24 3.47 6.24
N LYS A 2 -18.58 3.36 5.99
CA LYS A 2 -19.55 4.44 6.25
C LYS A 2 -20.30 4.15 7.53
N SER A 3 -20.51 5.16 8.37
CA SER A 3 -21.36 5.05 9.56
C SER A 3 -22.84 4.92 9.16
N ASP A 4 -23.60 4.04 9.83
CA ASP A 4 -25.05 3.86 9.67
C ASP A 4 -25.83 4.27 10.93
N HIS A 5 -25.16 4.95 11.85
CA HIS A 5 -25.63 5.43 13.14
C HIS A 5 -26.56 4.45 13.85
N LYS A 6 -26.01 3.70 14.78
CA LYS A 6 -26.78 2.84 15.70
C LYS A 6 -26.51 3.23 17.13
N GLU A 7 -27.55 3.26 17.95
CA GLU A 7 -27.44 3.51 19.39
C GLU A 7 -26.53 2.45 20.03
N PHE A 8 -25.56 2.89 20.81
CA PHE A 8 -24.69 2.00 21.57
C PHE A 8 -25.42 1.42 22.79
N LYS A 9 -25.49 0.10 22.85
CA LYS A 9 -26.06 -0.64 23.99
C LYS A 9 -24.98 -1.45 24.67
N LEU A 10 -24.72 -1.17 25.94
CA LEU A 10 -23.68 -1.84 26.71
C LEU A 10 -23.89 -3.35 26.79
N LYS A 11 -25.13 -3.82 26.97
CA LYS A 11 -25.45 -5.26 27.00
C LYS A 11 -25.01 -5.98 25.72
N ASP A 12 -25.38 -5.42 24.56
CA ASP A 12 -25.00 -6.00 23.27
C ASP A 12 -23.48 -5.96 23.06
N SER A 13 -22.80 -4.96 23.64
CA SER A 13 -21.34 -4.86 23.59
C SER A 13 -20.67 -5.96 24.42
N VAL A 14 -21.14 -6.20 25.65
CA VAL A 14 -20.63 -7.28 26.50
C VAL A 14 -20.83 -8.63 25.82
N GLU A 15 -22.03 -8.91 25.28
CA GLU A 15 -22.31 -10.15 24.56
C GLU A 15 -21.36 -10.36 23.36
N ARG A 16 -21.02 -9.30 22.59
CA ARG A 16 -20.04 -9.41 21.50
C ARG A 16 -18.63 -9.70 22.01
N ILE A 17 -18.23 -9.06 23.11
CA ILE A 17 -16.93 -9.31 23.75
C ILE A 17 -16.82 -10.76 24.20
N ASP A 18 -17.87 -11.27 24.89
CA ASP A 18 -17.91 -12.66 25.36
C ASP A 18 -17.85 -13.65 24.20
N GLN A 19 -18.51 -13.38 23.07
CA GLN A 19 -18.42 -14.19 21.86
C GLN A 19 -17.00 -14.25 21.28
N ILE A 20 -16.29 -13.12 21.30
CA ILE A 20 -14.88 -13.07 20.83
C ILE A 20 -13.97 -13.84 21.79
N ILE A 21 -14.12 -13.63 23.09
CA ILE A 21 -13.28 -14.30 24.10
C ILE A 21 -13.52 -15.81 24.12
N SER A 22 -14.77 -16.25 23.94
CA SER A 22 -15.13 -17.67 23.94
C SER A 22 -14.87 -18.36 22.59
N SER A 23 -14.36 -17.64 21.59
CA SER A 23 -13.96 -18.25 20.32
C SER A 23 -12.79 -19.23 20.55
N ARG A 24 -12.80 -20.35 19.81
CA ARG A 24 -11.77 -21.37 19.92
C ARG A 24 -10.45 -20.91 19.32
N ASP A 25 -9.33 -21.38 19.86
CA ASP A 25 -7.99 -21.09 19.33
C ASP A 25 -7.78 -21.66 17.92
N ASP A 26 -8.50 -22.74 17.54
CA ASP A 26 -8.49 -23.32 16.19
C ASP A 26 -9.24 -22.51 15.12
N CYS A 27 -9.86 -21.37 15.49
CA CYS A 27 -10.45 -20.42 14.56
C CYS A 27 -9.42 -19.60 13.76
N PHE A 28 -8.14 -19.70 14.10
CA PHE A 28 -7.05 -19.02 13.37
C PHE A 28 -6.26 -20.05 12.56
N ALA A 29 -6.49 -20.08 11.24
CA ALA A 29 -5.83 -21.01 10.34
C ALA A 29 -4.69 -20.32 9.57
N GLU A 30 -3.65 -21.10 9.27
CA GLU A 30 -2.58 -20.66 8.37
C GLU A 30 -2.87 -21.14 6.94
N LEU A 31 -2.79 -20.22 5.97
CA LEU A 31 -3.02 -20.49 4.54
C LEU A 31 -1.85 -19.92 3.71
N ASP A 32 -1.52 -20.59 2.62
CA ASP A 32 -0.49 -20.11 1.70
C ASP A 32 -0.92 -18.84 0.93
N GLY A 33 -2.21 -18.70 0.63
CA GLY A 33 -2.76 -17.56 -0.08
C GLY A 33 -3.90 -16.88 0.67
N ILE A 34 -4.26 -15.67 0.24
CA ILE A 34 -5.32 -14.88 0.84
C ILE A 34 -6.69 -15.47 0.44
N PRO A 35 -7.52 -15.90 1.41
CA PRO A 35 -8.84 -16.44 1.13
C PRO A 35 -9.85 -15.34 0.77
N SER A 36 -11.02 -15.75 0.28
CA SER A 36 -12.12 -14.82 0.06
C SER A 36 -12.52 -14.09 1.35
N ARG A 37 -12.86 -12.81 1.26
CA ARG A 37 -13.42 -12.03 2.40
C ARG A 37 -14.66 -12.68 3.02
N ASN A 38 -15.42 -13.47 2.24
CA ASN A 38 -16.61 -14.16 2.72
C ASN A 38 -16.28 -15.34 3.67
N SER A 39 -15.05 -15.81 3.69
CA SER A 39 -14.59 -16.85 4.64
C SER A 39 -14.37 -16.29 6.06
N LEU A 40 -14.33 -14.96 6.21
CA LEU A 40 -14.17 -14.32 7.50
C LEU A 40 -15.48 -14.19 8.24
N THR A 41 -15.45 -14.56 9.51
CA THR A 41 -16.47 -14.30 10.53
C THR A 41 -15.97 -13.24 11.52
N PHE A 42 -16.73 -12.97 12.58
CA PHE A 42 -16.27 -12.08 13.66
C PHE A 42 -15.43 -12.81 14.73
N THR A 43 -15.19 -14.11 14.55
CA THR A 43 -14.49 -14.96 15.53
C THR A 43 -13.36 -15.78 14.93
N ASN A 44 -13.15 -15.74 13.61
CA ASN A 44 -12.03 -16.40 12.95
C ASN A 44 -11.05 -15.40 12.32
N GLY A 45 -9.90 -15.92 11.90
CA GLY A 45 -8.88 -15.18 11.16
C GLY A 45 -7.97 -16.11 10.39
N PHE A 46 -7.20 -15.54 9.46
CA PHE A 46 -6.29 -16.30 8.63
C PHE A 46 -4.90 -15.66 8.65
N TYR A 47 -3.89 -16.46 9.00
CA TYR A 47 -2.50 -16.09 8.76
C TYR A 47 -2.16 -16.45 7.31
N VAL A 48 -1.74 -15.45 6.55
CA VAL A 48 -1.48 -15.60 5.12
C VAL A 48 -0.13 -14.98 4.73
N LYS A 49 0.50 -15.51 3.69
CA LYS A 49 1.66 -14.88 3.06
C LYS A 49 1.18 -13.87 2.05
N CYS A 50 1.67 -12.64 2.15
CA CYS A 50 1.30 -11.54 1.26
C CYS A 50 2.47 -10.59 1.04
N SER A 51 2.38 -9.83 -0.05
CA SER A 51 3.17 -8.62 -0.22
C SER A 51 2.31 -7.40 0.06
N VAL A 52 2.93 -6.35 0.56
CA VAL A 52 2.28 -5.08 0.86
C VAL A 52 3.07 -3.96 0.21
N LEU A 53 2.35 -3.06 -0.46
CA LEU A 53 2.90 -1.84 -1.04
C LEU A 53 2.22 -0.64 -0.40
N PHE A 54 3.00 0.25 0.20
CA PHE A 54 2.58 1.58 0.61
C PHE A 54 3.20 2.62 -0.32
N VAL A 55 2.40 3.55 -0.77
CA VAL A 55 2.80 4.70 -1.57
C VAL A 55 2.45 5.95 -0.79
N ASN A 56 3.46 6.62 -0.27
CA ASN A 56 3.34 7.91 0.39
C ASN A 56 3.58 9.01 -0.64
N ILE A 57 2.54 9.76 -0.98
CA ILE A 57 2.62 10.88 -1.92
C ILE A 57 3.01 12.11 -1.10
N HIS A 58 4.24 12.58 -1.27
CA HIS A 58 4.69 13.75 -0.56
C HIS A 58 3.88 14.96 -0.99
N GLU A 59 3.28 15.63 -0.02
CA GLU A 59 2.43 16.78 -0.28
C GLU A 59 3.21 17.89 -1.01
N PRO A 60 2.70 18.40 -2.13
CA PRO A 60 3.19 19.65 -2.67
C PRO A 60 3.05 20.72 -1.60
N ALA A 61 4.11 21.47 -1.32
CA ALA A 61 4.04 22.53 -0.32
C ALA A 61 2.90 23.50 -0.62
N GLY A 62 2.08 23.81 0.39
CA GLY A 62 0.96 24.71 0.29
C GLY A 62 -0.43 24.04 0.24
N LEU A 63 -0.53 22.70 0.34
CA LEU A 63 -1.84 22.05 0.50
C LEU A 63 -2.53 22.42 1.83
N ASN A 64 -1.73 22.62 2.87
CA ASN A 64 -2.20 22.99 4.22
C ASN A 64 -2.30 24.50 4.43
N ASP A 65 -1.97 25.32 3.42
CA ASP A 65 -2.14 26.76 3.50
C ASP A 65 -3.64 27.12 3.48
N SER A 66 -3.98 28.23 4.14
CA SER A 66 -5.35 28.75 4.17
C SER A 66 -5.94 29.07 2.78
N ASN A 67 -5.12 29.07 1.74
CA ASN A 67 -5.52 29.26 0.34
C ASN A 67 -4.68 28.34 -0.59
N PRO A 68 -4.93 27.01 -0.62
CA PRO A 68 -4.16 26.10 -1.44
C PRO A 68 -4.34 26.42 -2.93
N GLN A 69 -3.22 26.40 -3.67
CA GLN A 69 -3.29 26.58 -5.12
C GLN A 69 -4.08 25.42 -5.74
N THR A 70 -5.13 25.72 -6.49
CA THR A 70 -6.02 24.72 -7.12
C THR A 70 -5.24 23.68 -7.95
N GLU A 71 -4.15 24.11 -8.60
CA GLU A 71 -3.31 23.22 -9.42
C GLU A 71 -2.56 22.18 -8.59
N ASN A 72 -2.12 22.52 -7.36
CA ASN A 72 -1.51 21.54 -6.44
C ASN A 72 -2.52 20.48 -6.00
N LEU A 73 -3.79 20.87 -5.78
CA LEU A 73 -4.86 19.92 -5.46
C LEU A 73 -5.16 18.97 -6.62
N LYS A 74 -5.14 19.49 -7.87
CA LYS A 74 -5.32 18.66 -9.07
C LYS A 74 -4.14 17.69 -9.25
N LEU A 75 -2.91 18.15 -9.05
CA LEU A 75 -1.70 17.33 -9.12
C LEU A 75 -1.78 16.19 -8.11
N TYR A 76 -2.07 16.49 -6.86
CA TYR A 76 -2.22 15.50 -5.79
C TYR A 76 -3.32 14.48 -6.12
N ARG A 77 -4.51 14.96 -6.52
CA ARG A 77 -5.62 14.10 -6.91
C ARG A 77 -5.25 13.17 -8.07
N ALA A 78 -4.50 13.66 -9.05
CA ALA A 78 -4.01 12.85 -10.17
C ALA A 78 -3.08 11.72 -9.66
N CYS A 79 -2.13 12.04 -8.78
CA CYS A 79 -1.21 11.03 -8.22
C CYS A 79 -1.95 9.93 -7.44
N VAL A 80 -2.90 10.31 -6.56
CA VAL A 80 -3.71 9.34 -5.82
C VAL A 80 -4.54 8.47 -6.76
N SER A 81 -5.23 9.08 -7.74
CA SER A 81 -6.10 8.36 -8.67
C SER A 81 -5.32 7.35 -9.52
N GLU A 82 -4.16 7.75 -10.02
CA GLU A 82 -3.34 6.88 -10.86
C GLU A 82 -2.62 5.79 -10.05
N ALA A 83 -2.20 6.07 -8.81
CA ALA A 83 -1.67 5.05 -7.92
C ALA A 83 -2.72 3.95 -7.65
N ILE A 84 -3.97 4.34 -7.38
CA ILE A 84 -5.10 3.40 -7.24
C ILE A 84 -5.31 2.61 -8.54
N ALA A 85 -5.36 3.27 -9.69
CA ALA A 85 -5.60 2.63 -10.98
C ALA A 85 -4.50 1.59 -11.31
N VAL A 86 -3.23 1.93 -11.07
CA VAL A 86 -2.11 1.02 -11.29
C VAL A 86 -2.16 -0.18 -10.34
N MET A 87 -2.43 0.04 -9.04
CA MET A 87 -2.59 -1.07 -8.09
C MET A 87 -3.76 -1.98 -8.49
N ASN A 88 -4.90 -1.40 -8.85
CA ASN A 88 -6.10 -2.14 -9.25
C ASN A 88 -5.92 -2.89 -10.58
N SER A 89 -4.95 -2.52 -11.40
CA SER A 89 -4.62 -3.25 -12.64
C SER A 89 -3.84 -4.55 -12.39
N ASN A 90 -3.37 -4.79 -11.17
CA ASN A 90 -2.68 -6.02 -10.79
C ASN A 90 -3.70 -7.01 -10.21
N GLU A 91 -3.89 -8.15 -10.88
CA GLU A 91 -4.85 -9.20 -10.48
C GLU A 91 -4.59 -9.79 -9.08
N LYS A 92 -3.38 -9.64 -8.56
CA LYS A 92 -3.00 -10.08 -7.22
C LYS A 92 -3.35 -9.06 -6.14
N CYS A 93 -3.68 -7.81 -6.51
CA CYS A 93 -4.09 -6.78 -5.57
C CYS A 93 -5.53 -7.05 -5.10
N LEU A 94 -5.70 -7.40 -3.84
CA LEU A 94 -7.00 -7.75 -3.27
C LEU A 94 -7.61 -6.65 -2.41
N GLU A 95 -6.77 -5.78 -1.86
CA GLU A 95 -7.21 -4.66 -1.01
C GLU A 95 -6.45 -3.41 -1.41
N ILE A 96 -7.18 -2.30 -1.51
CA ILE A 96 -6.61 -0.96 -1.67
C ILE A 96 -7.22 -0.06 -0.61
N ASN A 97 -6.38 0.61 0.15
CA ASN A 97 -6.80 1.57 1.16
C ASN A 97 -6.14 2.92 0.88
N VAL A 98 -6.90 3.98 1.15
CA VAL A 98 -6.42 5.36 1.03
C VAL A 98 -6.67 6.07 2.34
N VAL A 99 -5.62 6.58 2.94
CA VAL A 99 -5.68 7.39 4.16
C VAL A 99 -4.75 8.59 3.99
N GLU A 100 -5.32 9.79 4.01
CA GLU A 100 -4.56 11.02 3.75
C GLU A 100 -3.78 10.94 2.43
N ASN A 101 -2.47 11.10 2.49
CA ASN A 101 -1.54 11.07 1.37
C ASN A 101 -0.95 9.67 1.10
N VAL A 102 -1.50 8.63 1.70
CA VAL A 102 -1.00 7.26 1.57
C VAL A 102 -2.01 6.39 0.83
N VAL A 103 -1.57 5.75 -0.24
CA VAL A 103 -2.28 4.67 -0.93
C VAL A 103 -1.57 3.36 -0.60
N SER A 104 -2.30 2.36 -0.11
CA SER A 104 -1.71 1.06 0.21
C SER A 104 -2.47 -0.08 -0.46
N GLY A 105 -1.74 -1.12 -0.84
CA GLY A 105 -2.28 -2.33 -1.42
C GLY A 105 -1.78 -3.59 -0.72
N VAL A 106 -2.67 -4.57 -0.56
CA VAL A 106 -2.33 -5.93 -0.10
C VAL A 106 -2.48 -6.89 -1.27
N PHE A 107 -1.42 -7.65 -1.54
CA PHE A 107 -1.31 -8.49 -2.72
C PHE A 107 -1.18 -9.97 -2.31
N ASN A 108 -1.95 -10.82 -2.95
CA ASN A 108 -1.86 -12.26 -2.79
C ASN A 108 -0.60 -12.79 -3.52
N THR A 109 0.45 -13.06 -2.77
CA THR A 109 1.76 -13.46 -3.30
C THR A 109 2.24 -14.78 -2.68
N PRO A 110 1.51 -15.89 -2.86
CA PRO A 110 1.92 -17.19 -2.33
C PRO A 110 3.19 -17.72 -3.00
N TRP A 111 3.51 -17.24 -4.22
CA TRP A 111 4.64 -17.67 -5.03
C TRP A 111 5.62 -16.54 -5.27
N ARG A 112 6.90 -16.89 -5.44
CA ARG A 112 7.98 -15.93 -5.66
C ARG A 112 7.73 -15.00 -6.86
N GLU A 113 7.21 -15.53 -7.96
CA GLU A 113 6.91 -14.76 -9.18
C GLU A 113 5.90 -13.63 -8.93
N ASN A 114 4.98 -13.84 -7.99
CA ASN A 114 4.00 -12.81 -7.63
C ASN A 114 4.64 -11.61 -6.92
N VAL A 115 5.78 -11.79 -6.26
CA VAL A 115 6.53 -10.69 -5.63
C VAL A 115 7.12 -9.75 -6.69
N ASP A 116 7.63 -10.30 -7.80
CA ASP A 116 8.09 -9.51 -8.95
C ASP A 116 6.96 -8.70 -9.60
N ASP A 117 5.72 -9.21 -9.62
CA ASP A 117 4.54 -8.48 -10.12
C ASP A 117 4.24 -7.25 -9.25
N VAL A 118 4.39 -7.36 -7.93
CA VAL A 118 4.20 -6.22 -7.00
C VAL A 118 5.31 -5.20 -7.19
N PHE A 119 6.55 -5.63 -7.37
CA PHE A 119 7.67 -4.74 -7.67
C PHE A 119 7.47 -3.99 -8.99
N THR A 120 6.95 -4.68 -10.01
CA THR A 120 6.58 -4.07 -11.29
C THR A 120 5.45 -3.04 -11.13
N THR A 121 4.51 -3.29 -10.22
CA THR A 121 3.43 -2.35 -9.89
C THR A 121 4.00 -1.06 -9.29
N ALA A 122 4.96 -1.16 -8.37
CA ALA A 122 5.66 0.01 -7.83
C ALA A 122 6.40 0.79 -8.93
N ALA A 123 7.12 0.11 -9.81
CA ALA A 123 7.81 0.74 -10.94
C ALA A 123 6.87 1.47 -11.91
N LYS A 124 5.65 0.94 -12.13
CA LYS A 124 4.61 1.61 -12.92
C LYS A 124 4.10 2.87 -12.21
N ILE A 125 3.90 2.83 -10.89
CA ILE A 125 3.47 4.00 -10.10
C ILE A 125 4.51 5.10 -10.17
N SER A 126 5.78 4.78 -9.98
CA SER A 126 6.89 5.72 -10.14
C SER A 126 6.85 6.40 -11.51
N SER A 127 6.77 5.61 -12.57
CA SER A 127 6.76 6.13 -13.93
C SER A 127 5.52 6.95 -14.28
N ILE A 128 4.33 6.60 -13.78
CA ILE A 128 3.12 7.40 -14.05
C ILE A 128 3.17 8.76 -13.32
N VAL A 129 3.78 8.82 -12.14
CA VAL A 129 3.96 10.10 -11.43
C VAL A 129 4.94 11.01 -12.16
N GLU A 130 5.99 10.47 -12.78
CA GLU A 130 6.86 11.25 -13.66
C GLU A 130 6.11 11.80 -14.89
N ILE A 131 5.18 11.03 -15.47
CA ILE A 131 4.30 11.50 -16.55
C ILE A 131 3.35 12.61 -16.06
N ILE A 132 2.77 12.44 -14.87
CA ILE A 132 1.93 13.45 -14.24
C ILE A 132 2.72 14.75 -14.04
N ASN A 133 3.91 14.67 -13.46
CA ASN A 133 4.81 15.80 -13.25
C ASN A 133 5.10 16.54 -14.57
N CYS A 134 5.33 15.79 -15.65
CA CYS A 134 5.53 16.36 -16.95
C CYS A 134 4.28 17.14 -17.44
N LYS A 135 3.09 16.55 -17.33
CA LYS A 135 1.84 17.19 -17.77
C LYS A 135 1.52 18.45 -16.98
N PHE A 136 1.86 18.46 -15.69
CA PHE A 136 1.63 19.60 -14.81
C PHE A 136 2.74 20.66 -14.82
N LYS A 137 3.87 20.41 -15.51
CA LYS A 137 5.05 21.28 -15.51
C LYS A 137 4.75 22.76 -15.79
N LYS A 138 3.75 23.04 -16.63
CA LYS A 138 3.35 24.42 -16.97
C LYS A 138 2.48 25.08 -15.90
N ASN A 139 1.82 24.30 -15.06
CA ASN A 139 0.75 24.73 -14.17
C ASN A 139 1.18 24.68 -12.69
N CYS A 140 2.13 23.83 -12.36
CA CYS A 140 2.64 23.66 -11.00
C CYS A 140 4.11 24.04 -10.92
N SER A 141 4.45 24.83 -9.91
CA SER A 141 5.83 25.20 -9.61
C SER A 141 6.64 24.08 -8.99
N LYS A 142 5.98 23.09 -8.41
CA LYS A 142 6.60 21.96 -7.72
C LYS A 142 6.14 20.64 -8.33
N LYS A 143 7.05 19.65 -8.26
CA LYS A 143 6.77 18.27 -8.65
C LYS A 143 6.21 17.49 -7.47
N ALA A 144 5.32 16.54 -7.75
CA ALA A 144 4.99 15.49 -6.79
C ALA A 144 6.16 14.53 -6.66
N THR A 145 6.48 14.11 -5.45
CA THR A 145 7.47 13.07 -5.15
C THR A 145 6.80 11.97 -4.34
N LEU A 146 7.36 10.78 -4.40
CA LEU A 146 6.85 9.61 -3.71
C LEU A 146 7.88 9.05 -2.74
N GLY A 147 7.37 8.37 -1.72
CA GLY A 147 8.11 7.35 -0.98
C GLY A 147 7.33 6.04 -1.06
N MET A 148 7.94 4.98 -1.54
CA MET A 148 7.29 3.68 -1.64
C MET A 148 7.97 2.67 -0.73
N GLY A 149 7.16 1.89 0.00
CA GLY A 149 7.63 0.82 0.86
C GLY A 149 7.00 -0.51 0.48
N LEU A 150 7.83 -1.51 0.20
CA LEU A 150 7.41 -2.86 -0.14
C LEU A 150 7.92 -3.83 0.91
N SER A 151 7.02 -4.66 1.42
CA SER A 151 7.39 -5.76 2.31
C SER A 151 6.66 -7.04 1.91
N TYR A 152 7.27 -8.17 2.24
CA TYR A 152 6.72 -9.51 2.06
C TYR A 152 6.80 -10.26 3.39
N GLY A 153 5.73 -10.96 3.76
CA GLY A 153 5.72 -11.72 4.99
C GLY A 153 4.35 -12.27 5.34
N LYS A 154 4.23 -12.69 6.61
CA LYS A 154 2.97 -13.19 7.16
C LYS A 154 2.15 -12.03 7.73
N ALA A 155 0.88 -11.98 7.36
CA ALA A 155 -0.12 -11.09 7.95
C ALA A 155 -1.28 -11.89 8.52
N LEU A 156 -1.93 -11.36 9.53
CA LEU A 156 -3.21 -11.84 10.04
C LEU A 156 -4.34 -11.04 9.41
N MET A 157 -5.25 -11.72 8.75
CA MET A 157 -6.48 -11.20 8.15
C MET A 157 -7.66 -11.52 9.07
N VAL A 158 -8.36 -10.52 9.57
CA VAL A 158 -9.53 -10.66 10.43
C VAL A 158 -10.66 -9.74 10.00
N ARG A 159 -11.88 -10.07 10.36
CA ARG A 159 -13.02 -9.16 10.24
C ARG A 159 -13.22 -8.44 11.57
N ALA A 160 -13.28 -7.11 11.54
CA ALA A 160 -13.62 -6.31 12.70
C ALA A 160 -14.72 -5.31 12.35
N GLY A 161 -15.37 -4.78 13.40
CA GLY A 161 -16.45 -3.82 13.28
C GLY A 161 -17.67 -4.20 14.09
N TYR A 162 -18.79 -3.54 13.80
CA TYR A 162 -20.02 -3.71 14.54
C TYR A 162 -20.94 -4.72 13.83
N ARG A 163 -21.03 -5.94 14.37
CA ARG A 163 -21.87 -7.02 13.81
C ARG A 163 -23.33 -6.53 13.66
N GLY A 164 -23.91 -6.73 12.47
CA GLY A 164 -25.28 -6.29 12.16
C GLY A 164 -25.37 -4.82 11.72
N SER A 165 -24.26 -4.16 11.49
CA SER A 165 -24.18 -2.83 10.86
C SER A 165 -23.39 -2.89 9.56
N SER A 166 -23.40 -1.80 8.78
CA SER A 166 -22.53 -1.62 7.62
C SER A 166 -21.08 -1.26 8.03
N VAL A 167 -20.83 -1.03 9.33
CA VAL A 167 -19.52 -0.62 9.85
C VAL A 167 -18.68 -1.86 10.16
N THR A 168 -18.32 -2.60 9.11
CA THR A 168 -17.44 -3.77 9.20
C THR A 168 -16.44 -3.74 8.06
N ASP A 169 -15.21 -4.18 8.33
CA ASP A 169 -14.18 -4.30 7.30
C ASP A 169 -13.17 -5.40 7.64
N VAL A 170 -12.35 -5.75 6.65
CA VAL A 170 -11.18 -6.60 6.85
C VAL A 170 -10.04 -5.75 7.39
N ILE A 171 -9.42 -6.24 8.45
CA ILE A 171 -8.24 -5.62 9.06
C ILE A 171 -7.05 -6.54 8.87
N TRP A 172 -5.95 -5.94 8.47
CA TRP A 172 -4.68 -6.59 8.26
C TRP A 172 -3.72 -6.22 9.38
N MET A 173 -3.14 -7.21 10.04
CA MET A 173 -2.20 -7.03 11.14
C MET A 173 -0.94 -7.85 10.91
N GLY A 174 0.21 -7.32 11.35
CA GLY A 174 1.48 -8.01 11.27
C GLY A 174 2.64 -7.05 10.93
N ASP A 175 3.85 -7.58 11.10
CA ASP A 175 5.06 -6.77 10.89
C ASP A 175 5.24 -6.39 9.42
N VAL A 176 4.78 -7.22 8.48
CA VAL A 176 4.80 -6.93 7.04
C VAL A 176 4.07 -5.62 6.70
N ILE A 177 2.94 -5.33 7.38
CA ILE A 177 2.16 -4.09 7.18
C ILE A 177 2.93 -2.89 7.74
N LYS A 178 3.41 -3.01 8.98
CA LYS A 178 4.16 -1.95 9.68
C LYS A 178 5.47 -1.62 8.94
N GLU A 179 6.18 -2.65 8.51
CA GLU A 179 7.45 -2.49 7.81
C GLU A 179 7.26 -1.76 6.47
N ALA A 180 6.30 -2.19 5.63
CA ALA A 180 5.99 -1.51 4.38
C ALA A 180 5.60 -0.04 4.61
N ALA A 181 4.74 0.24 5.60
CA ALA A 181 4.33 1.60 5.95
C ALA A 181 5.54 2.45 6.40
N THR A 182 6.41 1.90 7.25
CA THR A 182 7.62 2.58 7.72
C THR A 182 8.58 2.86 6.57
N LEU A 183 8.84 1.88 5.70
CA LEU A 183 9.70 2.03 4.54
C LEU A 183 9.20 3.14 3.60
N ALA A 184 7.89 3.22 3.36
CA ALA A 184 7.31 4.29 2.55
C ALA A 184 7.57 5.71 3.12
N THR A 185 7.70 5.85 4.44
CA THR A 185 8.04 7.15 5.06
C THR A 185 9.49 7.55 4.88
N TYR A 186 10.36 6.61 4.52
CA TYR A 186 11.79 6.88 4.28
C TYR A 186 12.07 7.24 2.83
N GLY A 187 11.27 6.76 1.88
CA GLY A 187 11.51 7.03 0.46
C GLY A 187 11.65 8.52 0.15
N ASN A 188 12.71 8.91 -0.54
CA ASN A 188 13.06 10.29 -0.89
C ASN A 188 13.17 11.27 0.30
N LYS A 189 13.41 10.78 1.53
CA LYS A 189 13.48 11.62 2.72
C LYS A 189 14.88 12.20 2.96
N GLU A 190 15.89 11.38 2.79
CA GLU A 190 17.29 11.75 2.98
C GLU A 190 18.08 11.51 1.67
N PRO A 191 19.25 12.11 1.49
CA PRO A 191 20.03 11.96 0.25
C PRO A 191 20.39 10.52 -0.13
N THR A 192 20.46 9.63 0.86
CA THR A 192 20.73 8.20 0.67
C THR A 192 19.47 7.36 0.45
N ASP A 193 18.30 7.92 0.71
CA ASP A 193 17.03 7.25 0.57
C ASP A 193 16.51 7.40 -0.86
N ARG A 194 16.37 6.28 -1.57
CA ARG A 194 15.75 6.25 -2.90
C ARG A 194 14.23 6.18 -2.77
N GLU A 195 13.53 6.41 -3.87
CA GLU A 195 12.06 6.43 -3.90
C GLU A 195 11.44 5.11 -3.43
N THR A 196 11.98 3.99 -3.94
CA THR A 196 11.47 2.64 -3.63
C THR A 196 12.33 1.97 -2.58
N MET A 197 11.73 1.69 -1.43
CA MET A 197 12.35 1.02 -0.30
C MET A 197 11.74 -0.37 -0.15
N VAL A 198 12.55 -1.43 -0.07
CA VAL A 198 12.07 -2.80 0.05
C VAL A 198 12.65 -3.50 1.27
N SER A 199 11.84 -4.30 1.95
CA SER A 199 12.29 -5.12 3.08
C SER A 199 13.26 -6.20 2.63
N GLU A 200 14.05 -6.71 3.56
CA GLU A 200 15.00 -7.78 3.30
C GLU A 200 14.31 -9.04 2.74
N LEU A 201 13.19 -9.46 3.35
CA LEU A 201 12.43 -10.61 2.87
C LEU A 201 11.82 -10.38 1.48
N PHE A 202 11.35 -9.17 1.19
CA PHE A 202 10.87 -8.84 -0.15
C PHE A 202 12.00 -8.94 -1.16
N TYR A 203 13.17 -8.36 -0.87
CA TYR A 203 14.36 -8.42 -1.73
C TYR A 203 14.78 -9.85 -2.03
N TYR A 204 14.87 -10.72 -1.02
CA TYR A 204 15.29 -12.11 -1.24
C TYR A 204 14.30 -12.90 -2.11
N ASN A 205 13.03 -12.51 -2.13
CA ASN A 205 12.01 -13.13 -2.97
C ASN A 205 11.92 -12.54 -4.40
N LEU A 206 12.64 -11.46 -4.71
CA LEU A 206 12.75 -10.95 -6.06
C LEU A 206 13.59 -11.86 -6.95
N SER A 207 13.33 -11.79 -8.27
CA SER A 207 14.21 -12.36 -9.28
C SER A 207 15.58 -11.68 -9.28
N GLU A 208 16.60 -12.39 -9.75
CA GLU A 208 17.97 -11.85 -9.86
C GLU A 208 18.04 -10.60 -10.77
N GLN A 209 17.12 -10.48 -11.72
CA GLN A 209 17.02 -9.31 -12.58
C GLN A 209 16.55 -8.08 -11.78
N ASN A 210 15.51 -8.22 -10.97
CA ASN A 210 14.97 -7.13 -10.19
C ASN A 210 15.88 -6.74 -9.00
N LYS A 211 16.57 -7.71 -8.40
CA LYS A 211 17.56 -7.45 -7.35
C LYS A 211 18.67 -6.49 -7.80
N LYS A 212 19.10 -6.57 -9.08
CA LYS A 212 20.13 -5.67 -9.63
C LYS A 212 19.72 -4.21 -9.68
N LEU A 213 18.44 -3.90 -9.59
CA LEU A 213 17.92 -2.53 -9.57
C LEU A 213 17.96 -1.90 -8.18
N LEU A 214 18.33 -2.66 -7.16
CA LEU A 214 18.31 -2.27 -5.77
C LEU A 214 19.69 -2.34 -5.14
N THR A 215 19.95 -1.43 -4.21
CA THR A 215 21.19 -1.38 -3.41
C THR A 215 20.86 -1.45 -1.92
N LEU A 216 21.77 -2.01 -1.14
CA LEU A 216 21.63 -2.05 0.31
C LEU A 216 21.73 -0.63 0.90
N ASN A 217 20.73 -0.24 1.65
CA ASN A 217 20.75 0.94 2.51
C ASN A 217 20.99 0.50 3.95
N SER A 218 22.25 0.49 4.37
CA SER A 218 22.62 0.03 5.71
C SER A 218 22.10 0.93 6.82
N PHE A 219 21.83 2.21 6.52
CA PHE A 219 21.28 3.15 7.50
C PHE A 219 19.81 2.82 7.84
N ARG A 220 19.04 2.34 6.86
CA ARG A 220 17.64 1.96 7.03
C ARG A 220 17.43 0.47 7.22
N ASN A 221 18.49 -0.32 7.12
CA ASN A 221 18.46 -1.79 7.16
C ASN A 221 17.44 -2.37 6.14
N CYS A 222 17.51 -1.91 4.90
CA CYS A 222 16.63 -2.31 3.81
C CYS A 222 17.37 -2.21 2.48
N TYR A 223 16.71 -2.56 1.37
CA TYR A 223 17.20 -2.28 0.02
C TYR A 223 16.43 -1.14 -0.60
N ASN A 224 17.05 -0.36 -1.49
CA ASN A 224 16.39 0.75 -2.14
C ASN A 224 16.87 0.98 -3.58
N GLY A 225 16.04 1.67 -4.37
CA GLY A 225 16.34 2.04 -5.75
C GLY A 225 15.31 2.99 -6.34
N ASP A 226 15.69 3.65 -7.42
CA ASP A 226 14.77 4.44 -8.24
C ASP A 226 14.36 3.57 -9.43
N VAL A 227 13.19 2.96 -9.36
CA VAL A 227 12.77 1.91 -10.28
C VAL A 227 11.66 2.42 -11.19
N LEU A 228 11.90 2.37 -12.51
CA LEU A 228 10.97 2.85 -13.52
C LEU A 228 10.52 1.70 -14.46
N ASN A 229 9.28 1.76 -14.90
CA ASN A 229 8.77 0.89 -15.93
C ASN A 229 9.25 1.37 -17.31
N SER A 230 9.95 0.51 -18.06
CA SER A 230 10.59 0.87 -19.33
C SER A 230 9.58 1.34 -20.40
N TYR A 231 8.39 0.72 -20.47
CA TYR A 231 7.36 1.12 -21.42
C TYR A 231 6.82 2.52 -21.13
N PHE A 232 6.49 2.82 -19.87
CA PHE A 232 5.99 4.15 -19.46
C PHE A 232 7.07 5.22 -19.61
N ASN A 233 8.31 4.89 -19.27
CA ASN A 233 9.43 5.81 -19.40
C ASN A 233 9.73 6.15 -20.89
N ASN A 234 9.62 5.18 -21.78
CA ASN A 234 9.75 5.43 -23.23
C ASN A 234 8.61 6.32 -23.74
N TRP A 235 7.38 6.08 -23.31
CA TRP A 235 6.25 6.94 -23.65
C TRP A 235 6.48 8.38 -23.17
N GLN A 236 6.95 8.56 -21.94
CA GLN A 236 7.27 9.86 -21.37
C GLN A 236 8.30 10.61 -22.21
N LYS A 237 9.40 9.96 -22.59
CA LYS A 237 10.45 10.57 -23.42
C LYS A 237 9.94 11.05 -24.78
N LEU A 238 8.98 10.35 -25.37
CA LEU A 238 8.41 10.70 -26.67
C LEU A 238 7.35 11.82 -26.58
N ASN A 239 6.64 11.92 -25.46
CA ASN A 239 5.46 12.79 -25.33
C ASN A 239 5.65 13.95 -24.33
N CYS A 240 6.78 13.98 -23.63
CA CYS A 240 7.14 14.98 -22.63
C CYS A 240 8.49 15.61 -22.96
N PRO A 241 8.55 16.57 -23.86
CA PRO A 241 9.77 17.28 -24.22
C PRO A 241 10.32 18.16 -23.10
#